data_906db55a53443601d8ba46b56a2871ae
#
_entry.id   906db55a53443601d8ba46b56a2871ae
#
_cell.length_a   1.000
_cell.length_b   1.000
_cell.length_c   1.000
_cell.angle_alpha   90.00
_cell.angle_beta   90.00
_cell.angle_gamma   90.00
#
_symmetry.space_group_name_H-M   'P 1'
#
loop_
_entity.id
_entity.type
_entity.pdbx_description
1 polymer ?
#
loop_
_entity_poly.entity_id
_entity_poly.type
_entity_poly.pdbx_seq_one_letter_code
_entity_poly.pdbx_strand_id
1 'polypeptide(L)'
;MSQSPIDMLSIRESWRMFRILAEIVDGFETLSDLGPCVSIFGSARVKPKLLVESGYGVITGGGPGLMEAGNKGATEAGGTSVGLHIQLPHEQECNKYVKIRSDYRYFFLRKLMFVKYALAYVVMPGGMGTIDELSEAFVLAQTKRIRPLPIILYQSTFWNGFLDWVRSTMVSGGYIRASEVDDLVTVCDTPEQVVQQIRRRVIL
;
A
#
# COMPACT_ATOMS: atom_id res chain seq x y z
N MET A 1 42.68 0.73 24.58
CA MET A 1 42.15 1.99 24.03
C MET A 1 40.62 1.88 24.09
N SER A 2 39.96 2.72 24.89
CA SER A 2 38.49 2.72 24.93
C SER A 2 38.01 3.42 23.67
N GLN A 3 37.15 2.75 22.90
CA GLN A 3 36.48 3.38 21.74
C GLN A 3 35.65 4.56 22.24
N SER A 4 35.69 5.68 21.53
CA SER A 4 34.89 6.84 21.85
C SER A 4 33.38 6.54 21.64
N PRO A 5 32.45 7.17 22.38
CA PRO A 5 31.02 7.02 22.15
C PRO A 5 30.62 7.35 20.68
N ILE A 6 31.33 8.26 20.04
CA ILE A 6 31.13 8.63 18.63
C ILE A 6 31.51 7.48 17.69
N ASP A 7 32.60 6.77 17.97
CA ASP A 7 33.03 5.61 17.16
C ASP A 7 32.02 4.47 17.27
N MET A 8 31.46 4.25 18.46
CA MET A 8 30.43 3.23 18.68
C MET A 8 29.11 3.57 17.96
N LEU A 9 28.73 4.83 17.89
CA LEU A 9 27.56 5.29 17.13
C LEU A 9 27.77 5.09 15.62
N SER A 10 28.93 5.45 15.09
CA SER A 10 29.30 5.27 13.69
C SER A 10 29.24 3.80 13.26
N ILE A 11 29.78 2.88 14.06
CA ILE A 11 29.73 1.43 13.77
C ILE A 11 28.27 0.93 13.75
N ARG A 12 27.43 1.35 14.70
CA ARG A 12 26.01 0.96 14.75
C ARG A 12 25.23 1.45 13.55
N GLU A 13 25.47 2.69 13.10
CA GLU A 13 24.83 3.26 11.90
C GLU A 13 25.28 2.56 10.62
N SER A 14 26.56 2.18 10.51
CA SER A 14 27.05 1.41 9.36
C SER A 14 26.35 0.05 9.25
N TRP A 15 26.22 -0.68 10.38
CA TRP A 15 25.48 -1.96 10.40
C TRP A 15 23.99 -1.79 10.10
N ARG A 16 23.39 -0.66 10.50
CA ARG A 16 22.02 -0.32 10.16
C ARG A 16 21.84 -0.14 8.66
N MET A 17 22.75 0.55 7.99
CA MET A 17 22.74 0.72 6.53
C MET A 17 22.82 -0.61 5.79
N PHE A 18 23.69 -1.52 6.22
CA PHE A 18 23.77 -2.85 5.60
C PHE A 18 22.48 -3.65 5.76
N ARG A 19 21.78 -3.55 6.90
CA ARG A 19 20.47 -4.16 7.08
C ARG A 19 19.41 -3.57 6.17
N ILE A 20 19.39 -2.25 6.00
CA ILE A 20 18.49 -1.57 5.07
C ILE A 20 18.72 -2.05 3.64
N LEU A 21 19.99 -2.11 3.22
CA LEU A 21 20.34 -2.61 1.89
C LEU A 21 19.94 -4.07 1.69
N ALA A 22 20.16 -4.92 2.69
CA ALA A 22 19.77 -6.32 2.63
C ALA A 22 18.25 -6.47 2.47
N GLU A 23 17.45 -5.73 3.24
CA GLU A 23 15.98 -5.77 3.11
C GLU A 23 15.48 -5.22 1.76
N ILE A 24 16.17 -4.25 1.16
CA ILE A 24 15.85 -3.75 -0.19
C ILE A 24 16.10 -4.85 -1.23
N VAL A 25 17.27 -5.49 -1.18
CA VAL A 25 17.65 -6.55 -2.14
C VAL A 25 16.69 -7.72 -2.00
N ASP A 26 16.46 -8.21 -0.79
CA ASP A 26 15.53 -9.32 -0.50
C ASP A 26 14.11 -9.02 -1.00
N GLY A 27 13.62 -7.81 -0.75
CA GLY A 27 12.31 -7.38 -1.23
C GLY A 27 12.24 -7.31 -2.75
N PHE A 28 13.28 -6.86 -3.44
CA PHE A 28 13.33 -6.82 -4.90
C PHE A 28 13.43 -8.22 -5.49
N GLU A 29 14.22 -9.12 -4.92
CA GLU A 29 14.32 -10.51 -5.36
C GLU A 29 13.00 -11.26 -5.16
N THR A 30 12.42 -11.15 -3.95
CA THR A 30 11.15 -11.82 -3.60
C THR A 30 9.99 -11.39 -4.50
N LEU A 31 9.99 -10.13 -4.94
CA LEU A 31 8.88 -9.53 -5.68
C LEU A 31 9.18 -9.34 -7.18
N SER A 32 10.33 -9.80 -7.68
CA SER A 32 10.80 -9.56 -9.07
C SER A 32 9.83 -10.08 -10.13
N ASP A 33 9.24 -11.24 -9.90
CA ASP A 33 8.37 -11.94 -10.85
C ASP A 33 6.88 -11.69 -10.63
N LEU A 34 6.54 -10.64 -9.84
CA LEU A 34 5.15 -10.25 -9.66
C LEU A 34 4.55 -9.73 -10.96
N GLY A 35 3.49 -10.37 -11.41
CA GLY A 35 2.59 -9.81 -12.43
C GLY A 35 1.84 -8.56 -11.94
N PRO A 36 0.84 -8.10 -12.69
CA PRO A 36 0.06 -6.92 -12.33
C PRO A 36 -0.66 -7.11 -11.00
N CYS A 37 -0.37 -6.25 -10.01
CA CYS A 37 -0.93 -6.33 -8.67
C CYS A 37 -1.63 -5.04 -8.25
N VAL A 38 -2.61 -5.17 -7.36
CA VAL A 38 -3.33 -4.07 -6.71
C VAL A 38 -3.05 -4.11 -5.21
N SER A 39 -2.62 -2.97 -4.65
CA SER A 39 -2.44 -2.83 -3.21
C SER A 39 -3.75 -2.46 -2.53
N ILE A 40 -4.08 -3.16 -1.44
CA ILE A 40 -5.28 -2.93 -0.64
C ILE A 40 -4.87 -2.54 0.78
N PHE A 41 -5.30 -1.36 1.21
CA PHE A 41 -5.06 -0.81 2.55
C PHE A 41 -6.34 -0.62 3.32
N GLY A 42 -6.30 -0.73 4.67
CA GLY A 42 -7.41 -0.40 5.56
C GLY A 42 -8.01 -1.57 6.34
N SER A 43 -9.23 -1.40 6.87
CA SER A 43 -9.81 -2.32 7.87
C SER A 43 -11.21 -2.87 7.54
N ALA A 44 -11.73 -2.72 6.32
CA ALA A 44 -13.07 -3.19 5.93
C ALA A 44 -13.05 -4.36 4.93
N ARG A 45 -14.19 -5.05 4.72
CA ARG A 45 -14.28 -6.26 3.88
C ARG A 45 -14.38 -5.94 2.40
N VAL A 46 -13.43 -6.43 1.58
CA VAL A 46 -13.47 -6.39 0.10
C VAL A 46 -13.78 -7.79 -0.44
N LYS A 47 -14.24 -7.85 -1.68
CA LYS A 47 -14.29 -9.10 -2.45
C LYS A 47 -13.13 -9.13 -3.47
N PRO A 48 -11.90 -9.50 -3.09
CA PRO A 48 -10.72 -9.48 -3.96
C PRO A 48 -10.83 -10.45 -5.14
N LYS A 49 -11.76 -11.40 -5.07
CA LYS A 49 -12.04 -12.36 -6.13
C LYS A 49 -12.20 -11.67 -7.50
N LEU A 50 -12.96 -10.58 -7.57
CA LEU A 50 -13.15 -9.85 -8.83
C LEU A 50 -11.85 -9.23 -9.39
N LEU A 51 -10.91 -8.84 -8.54
CA LEU A 51 -9.59 -8.37 -8.97
C LEU A 51 -8.81 -9.50 -9.63
N VAL A 52 -8.81 -10.68 -9.01
CA VAL A 52 -8.13 -11.86 -9.54
C VAL A 52 -8.76 -12.32 -10.85
N GLU A 53 -10.08 -12.41 -10.93
CA GLU A 53 -10.83 -12.72 -12.15
C GLU A 53 -10.57 -11.70 -13.27
N SER A 54 -10.09 -10.51 -12.90
CA SER A 54 -9.69 -9.45 -13.82
C SER A 54 -8.19 -9.47 -14.17
N GLY A 55 -7.44 -10.45 -13.71
CA GLY A 55 -6.02 -10.63 -14.00
C GLY A 55 -5.06 -9.93 -13.04
N TYR A 56 -5.55 -9.41 -11.90
CA TYR A 56 -4.71 -8.73 -10.93
C TYR A 56 -4.40 -9.60 -9.71
N GLY A 57 -3.15 -9.60 -9.27
CA GLY A 57 -2.77 -10.07 -7.94
C GLY A 57 -3.14 -9.05 -6.85
N VAL A 58 -3.08 -9.47 -5.60
CA VAL A 58 -3.40 -8.64 -4.43
C VAL A 58 -2.20 -8.52 -3.52
N ILE A 59 -1.85 -7.29 -3.17
CA ILE A 59 -0.83 -6.97 -2.18
C ILE A 59 -1.52 -6.40 -0.95
N THR A 60 -1.20 -6.93 0.23
CA THR A 60 -1.63 -6.40 1.53
C THR A 60 -0.45 -6.33 2.50
N GLY A 61 -0.68 -5.82 3.72
CA GLY A 61 0.32 -5.90 4.80
C GLY A 61 0.47 -7.27 5.44
N GLY A 62 -0.25 -8.29 4.97
CA GLY A 62 -0.13 -9.67 5.46
C GLY A 62 -0.70 -9.95 6.85
N GLY A 63 -1.22 -8.95 7.57
CA GLY A 63 -1.79 -9.09 8.91
C GLY A 63 -3.20 -9.69 8.93
N PRO A 64 -3.83 -9.75 10.11
CA PRO A 64 -5.19 -10.27 10.29
C PRO A 64 -6.27 -9.31 9.77
N GLY A 65 -7.52 -9.74 9.86
CA GLY A 65 -8.70 -8.92 9.54
C GLY A 65 -8.88 -8.67 8.07
N LEU A 66 -8.83 -7.41 7.63
CA LEU A 66 -9.00 -7.03 6.24
C LEU A 66 -7.88 -7.57 5.35
N MET A 67 -6.64 -7.45 5.79
CA MET A 67 -5.48 -7.95 5.06
C MET A 67 -5.62 -9.44 4.81
N GLU A 68 -6.04 -10.20 5.83
CA GLU A 68 -6.36 -11.62 5.69
C GLU A 68 -7.52 -11.87 4.71
N ALA A 69 -8.59 -11.09 4.80
CA ALA A 69 -9.72 -11.20 3.87
C ALA A 69 -9.29 -10.90 2.42
N GLY A 70 -8.39 -9.93 2.22
CA GLY A 70 -7.77 -9.62 0.95
C GLY A 70 -6.98 -10.79 0.38
N ASN A 71 -6.05 -11.32 1.16
CA ASN A 71 -5.22 -12.45 0.79
C ASN A 71 -6.04 -13.73 0.59
N LYS A 72 -7.04 -13.99 1.46
CA LYS A 72 -7.95 -15.12 1.33
C LYS A 72 -8.70 -15.11 0.01
N GLY A 73 -9.34 -13.99 -0.32
CA GLY A 73 -10.11 -13.87 -1.55
C GLY A 73 -9.23 -14.02 -2.80
N ALA A 74 -7.99 -13.52 -2.77
CA ALA A 74 -7.03 -13.72 -3.86
C ALA A 74 -6.63 -15.20 -3.99
N THR A 75 -6.32 -15.86 -2.87
CA THR A 75 -5.90 -17.27 -2.86
C THR A 75 -7.02 -18.21 -3.27
N GLU A 76 -8.25 -18.01 -2.78
CA GLU A 76 -9.42 -18.82 -3.14
C GLU A 76 -9.82 -18.66 -4.61
N ALA A 77 -9.52 -17.52 -5.22
CA ALA A 77 -9.71 -17.30 -6.65
C ALA A 77 -8.55 -17.81 -7.52
N GLY A 78 -7.54 -18.47 -6.93
CA GLY A 78 -6.37 -19.00 -7.65
C GLY A 78 -5.34 -17.95 -8.04
N GLY A 79 -5.45 -16.71 -7.56
CA GLY A 79 -4.58 -15.60 -7.92
C GLY A 79 -3.33 -15.45 -7.05
N THR A 80 -2.54 -14.43 -7.40
CA THR A 80 -1.36 -14.02 -6.64
C THR A 80 -1.77 -13.28 -5.37
N SER A 81 -1.27 -13.75 -4.22
CA SER A 81 -1.54 -13.20 -2.89
C SER A 81 -0.22 -12.87 -2.20
N VAL A 82 0.01 -11.58 -2.01
CA VAL A 82 1.27 -11.03 -1.46
C VAL A 82 1.02 -10.41 -0.10
N GLY A 83 1.92 -10.67 0.83
CA GLY A 83 1.96 -10.01 2.14
C GLY A 83 3.27 -9.28 2.36
N LEU A 84 3.24 -7.96 2.43
CA LEU A 84 4.36 -7.13 2.83
C LEU A 84 4.30 -6.93 4.35
N HIS A 85 4.90 -7.84 5.08
CA HIS A 85 4.78 -7.91 6.53
C HIS A 85 5.75 -6.97 7.23
N ILE A 86 5.32 -6.28 8.29
CA ILE A 86 6.18 -5.47 9.16
C ILE A 86 6.41 -6.18 10.49
N GLN A 87 7.66 -6.31 10.88
CA GLN A 87 8.02 -6.86 12.17
C GLN A 87 7.76 -5.81 13.26
N LEU A 88 6.77 -6.05 14.10
CA LEU A 88 6.45 -5.21 15.25
C LEU A 88 6.84 -5.90 16.56
N PRO A 89 7.13 -5.15 17.64
CA PRO A 89 7.49 -5.72 18.94
C PRO A 89 6.43 -6.63 19.56
N HIS A 90 5.16 -6.44 19.18
CA HIS A 90 4.02 -7.30 19.53
C HIS A 90 3.57 -7.98 18.23
N GLU A 91 4.21 -9.08 17.87
CA GLU A 91 4.04 -9.76 16.60
C GLU A 91 2.58 -10.15 16.35
N GLN A 92 2.05 -9.62 15.26
CA GLN A 92 0.93 -10.23 14.56
C GLN A 92 1.52 -11.21 13.55
N GLU A 93 1.14 -12.47 13.64
CA GLU A 93 1.55 -13.46 12.64
C GLU A 93 1.02 -13.09 11.25
N CYS A 94 1.82 -13.37 10.22
CA CYS A 94 1.37 -13.25 8.84
C CYS A 94 0.22 -14.24 8.59
N ASN A 95 -0.86 -13.77 7.95
CA ASN A 95 -2.01 -14.62 7.72
C ASN A 95 -1.69 -15.77 6.74
N LYS A 96 -2.36 -16.92 6.92
CA LYS A 96 -2.10 -18.17 6.20
C LYS A 96 -2.41 -18.14 4.70
N TYR A 97 -3.09 -17.11 4.21
CA TYR A 97 -3.46 -16.96 2.80
C TYR A 97 -2.43 -16.18 1.98
N VAL A 98 -1.37 -15.68 2.60
CA VAL A 98 -0.23 -15.10 1.92
C VAL A 98 0.58 -16.19 1.23
N LYS A 99 0.71 -16.13 -0.10
CA LYS A 99 1.53 -17.05 -0.88
C LYS A 99 2.95 -16.55 -1.08
N ILE A 100 3.10 -15.25 -1.27
CA ILE A 100 4.40 -14.58 -1.41
C ILE A 100 4.54 -13.63 -0.23
N ARG A 101 5.51 -13.90 0.63
CA ARG A 101 5.77 -13.13 1.84
C ARG A 101 7.09 -12.39 1.73
N SER A 102 7.08 -11.10 2.05
CA SER A 102 8.28 -10.29 2.22
C SER A 102 8.21 -9.56 3.58
N ASP A 103 9.26 -9.67 4.38
CA ASP A 103 9.30 -9.18 5.76
C ASP A 103 10.19 -7.94 5.88
N TYR A 104 9.70 -6.92 6.58
CA TYR A 104 10.38 -5.64 6.76
C TYR A 104 10.46 -5.26 8.24
N ARG A 105 11.59 -4.70 8.64
CA ARG A 105 11.79 -4.02 9.94
C ARG A 105 11.56 -2.53 9.84
N TYR A 106 11.77 -1.98 8.63
CA TYR A 106 11.68 -0.54 8.39
C TYR A 106 10.41 -0.22 7.60
N PHE A 107 9.55 0.64 8.17
CA PHE A 107 8.30 1.06 7.54
C PHE A 107 8.50 1.65 6.14
N PHE A 108 9.52 2.49 5.95
CA PHE A 108 9.78 3.15 4.67
C PHE A 108 10.16 2.16 3.56
N LEU A 109 10.83 1.05 3.89
CA LEU A 109 11.13 0.02 2.90
C LEU A 109 9.87 -0.73 2.47
N ARG A 110 9.02 -1.09 3.43
CA ARG A 110 7.72 -1.70 3.12
C ARG A 110 6.87 -0.79 2.24
N LYS A 111 6.81 0.50 2.56
CA LYS A 111 6.10 1.50 1.76
C LYS A 111 6.64 1.60 0.34
N LEU A 112 7.97 1.60 0.18
CA LEU A 112 8.62 1.56 -1.14
C LEU A 112 8.11 0.38 -1.98
N MET A 113 7.99 -0.82 -1.39
CA MET A 113 7.53 -2.00 -2.11
C MET A 113 6.04 -1.94 -2.46
N PHE A 114 5.19 -1.40 -1.57
CA PHE A 114 3.80 -1.12 -1.90
C PHE A 114 3.67 -0.22 -3.13
N VAL A 115 4.46 0.85 -3.18
CA VAL A 115 4.45 1.80 -4.29
C VAL A 115 4.99 1.18 -5.58
N LYS A 116 6.11 0.48 -5.48
CA LYS A 116 6.83 -0.06 -6.64
C LYS A 116 6.06 -1.13 -7.39
N TYR A 117 5.38 -2.01 -6.67
CA TYR A 117 4.77 -3.22 -7.23
C TYR A 117 3.24 -3.13 -7.43
N ALA A 118 2.63 -2.00 -7.09
CA ALA A 118 1.22 -1.78 -7.34
C ALA A 118 0.95 -1.04 -8.65
N LEU A 119 -0.11 -1.45 -9.34
CA LEU A 119 -0.68 -0.74 -10.49
C LEU A 119 -1.86 0.16 -10.07
N ALA A 120 -2.43 -0.08 -8.91
CA ALA A 120 -3.51 0.70 -8.34
C ALA A 120 -3.53 0.55 -6.82
N TYR A 121 -4.10 1.54 -6.15
CA TYR A 121 -4.38 1.51 -4.72
C TYR A 121 -5.88 1.46 -4.45
N VAL A 122 -6.31 0.50 -3.64
CA VAL A 122 -7.66 0.44 -3.09
C VAL A 122 -7.56 0.71 -1.59
N VAL A 123 -8.09 1.85 -1.19
CA VAL A 123 -8.01 2.32 0.20
C VAL A 123 -9.38 2.15 0.85
N MET A 124 -9.42 1.23 1.79
CA MET A 124 -10.62 0.90 2.56
C MET A 124 -10.75 1.82 3.78
N PRO A 125 -11.92 1.88 4.43
CA PRO A 125 -12.01 2.49 5.76
C PRO A 125 -10.94 1.97 6.71
N GLY A 126 -10.31 2.89 7.47
CA GLY A 126 -9.24 2.53 8.38
C GLY A 126 -8.79 3.69 9.28
N GLY A 127 -7.78 3.45 10.10
CA GLY A 127 -7.22 4.43 11.02
C GLY A 127 -6.08 5.25 10.41
N MET A 128 -5.27 5.86 11.29
CA MET A 128 -4.16 6.74 10.91
C MET A 128 -3.12 6.06 10.02
N GLY A 129 -2.84 4.77 10.19
CA GLY A 129 -1.94 4.04 9.31
C GLY A 129 -2.47 3.93 7.87
N THR A 130 -3.80 3.89 7.69
CA THR A 130 -4.41 3.92 6.35
C THR A 130 -4.30 5.31 5.71
N ILE A 131 -4.48 6.37 6.51
CA ILE A 131 -4.29 7.75 6.06
C ILE A 131 -2.82 8.01 5.70
N ASP A 132 -1.89 7.46 6.45
CA ASP A 132 -0.45 7.56 6.20
C ASP A 132 -0.08 6.97 4.82
N GLU A 133 -0.56 5.75 4.51
CA GLU A 133 -0.34 5.13 3.20
C GLU A 133 -1.07 5.89 2.07
N LEU A 134 -2.30 6.35 2.32
CA LEU A 134 -3.05 7.17 1.35
C LEU A 134 -2.31 8.46 1.03
N SER A 135 -1.83 9.16 2.05
CA SER A 135 -1.14 10.44 1.89
C SER A 135 0.15 10.29 1.11
N GLU A 136 0.93 9.25 1.36
CA GLU A 136 2.16 8.96 0.62
C GLU A 136 1.87 8.65 -0.85
N ALA A 137 0.91 7.76 -1.13
CA ALA A 137 0.51 7.44 -2.49
C ALA A 137 0.03 8.69 -3.24
N PHE A 138 -0.77 9.53 -2.60
CA PHE A 138 -1.26 10.79 -3.15
C PHE A 138 -0.10 11.74 -3.50
N VAL A 139 0.81 12.01 -2.56
CA VAL A 139 1.95 12.92 -2.77
C VAL A 139 2.88 12.42 -3.87
N LEU A 140 3.18 11.12 -3.90
CA LEU A 140 4.03 10.55 -4.94
C LEU A 140 3.41 10.66 -6.35
N ALA A 141 2.10 10.43 -6.45
CA ALA A 141 1.36 10.61 -7.70
C ALA A 141 1.26 12.09 -8.10
N GLN A 142 0.92 12.97 -7.16
CA GLN A 142 0.84 14.43 -7.35
C GLN A 142 2.17 15.01 -7.85
N THR A 143 3.27 14.60 -7.25
CA THR A 143 4.61 15.09 -7.59
C THR A 143 5.23 14.37 -8.80
N LYS A 144 4.50 13.45 -9.44
CA LYS A 144 4.95 12.65 -10.58
C LYS A 144 6.22 11.86 -10.31
N ARG A 145 6.46 11.47 -9.07
CA ARG A 145 7.59 10.61 -8.66
C ARG A 145 7.37 9.15 -8.99
N ILE A 146 6.11 8.77 -9.17
CA ILE A 146 5.68 7.46 -9.67
C ILE A 146 4.79 7.64 -10.89
N ARG A 147 4.52 6.54 -11.61
CA ARG A 147 3.48 6.54 -12.64
C ARG A 147 2.15 6.94 -12.01
N PRO A 148 1.29 7.69 -12.72
CA PRO A 148 -0.05 7.98 -12.22
C PRO A 148 -0.79 6.66 -11.91
N LEU A 149 -0.99 6.39 -10.64
CA LEU A 149 -1.73 5.23 -10.16
C LEU A 149 -3.14 5.67 -9.78
N PRO A 150 -4.19 4.93 -10.17
CA PRO A 150 -5.52 5.18 -9.64
C PRO A 150 -5.53 4.92 -8.13
N ILE A 151 -5.94 5.93 -7.37
CA ILE A 151 -6.20 5.82 -5.92
C ILE A 151 -7.71 5.74 -5.75
N ILE A 152 -8.20 4.59 -5.31
CA ILE A 152 -9.62 4.30 -5.20
C ILE A 152 -9.99 4.21 -3.72
N LEU A 153 -10.80 5.16 -3.25
CA LEU A 153 -11.35 5.16 -1.90
C LEU A 153 -12.65 4.34 -1.91
N TYR A 154 -12.65 3.26 -1.17
CA TYR A 154 -13.81 2.38 -1.10
C TYR A 154 -14.72 2.78 0.06
N GLN A 155 -16.04 2.86 -0.20
CA GLN A 155 -17.09 3.24 0.75
C GLN A 155 -17.21 4.75 0.96
N SER A 156 -18.06 5.36 0.15
CA SER A 156 -18.32 6.81 0.13
C SER A 156 -18.74 7.36 1.49
N THR A 157 -19.54 6.59 2.26
CA THR A 157 -20.02 6.98 3.59
C THR A 157 -18.88 7.22 4.59
N PHE A 158 -17.73 6.59 4.40
CA PHE A 158 -16.55 6.81 5.24
C PHE A 158 -15.70 7.98 4.70
N TRP A 159 -15.49 8.03 3.38
CA TRP A 159 -14.49 8.92 2.79
C TRP A 159 -15.01 10.31 2.46
N ASN A 160 -16.33 10.51 2.27
CA ASN A 160 -16.88 11.81 1.89
C ASN A 160 -16.53 12.91 2.89
N GLY A 161 -16.63 12.64 4.20
CA GLY A 161 -16.25 13.63 5.21
C GLY A 161 -14.78 14.04 5.17
N PHE A 162 -13.88 13.10 4.86
CA PHE A 162 -12.47 13.39 4.65
C PHE A 162 -12.24 14.25 3.39
N LEU A 163 -12.88 13.90 2.27
CA LEU A 163 -12.78 14.65 1.03
C LEU A 163 -13.40 16.04 1.14
N ASP A 164 -14.50 16.16 1.86
CA ASP A 164 -15.13 17.47 2.13
C ASP A 164 -14.21 18.37 2.94
N TRP A 165 -13.55 17.81 3.97
CA TRP A 165 -12.54 18.53 4.72
C TRP A 165 -11.33 18.93 3.85
N VAL A 166 -10.82 18.03 3.01
CA VAL A 166 -9.74 18.33 2.07
C VAL A 166 -10.13 19.49 1.15
N ARG A 167 -11.33 19.47 0.58
CA ARG A 167 -11.82 20.53 -0.31
C ARG A 167 -12.05 21.85 0.42
N SER A 168 -12.77 21.82 1.53
CA SER A 168 -13.13 23.03 2.28
C SER A 168 -11.94 23.68 3.01
N THR A 169 -10.90 22.92 3.30
CA THR A 169 -9.74 23.40 4.07
C THR A 169 -8.49 23.52 3.21
N MET A 170 -8.07 22.43 2.55
CA MET A 170 -6.80 22.42 1.82
C MET A 170 -6.92 23.12 0.47
N VAL A 171 -7.98 22.84 -0.30
CA VAL A 171 -8.19 23.48 -1.61
C VAL A 171 -8.56 24.96 -1.43
N SER A 172 -9.49 25.26 -0.55
CA SER A 172 -9.91 26.65 -0.27
C SER A 172 -8.78 27.49 0.33
N GLY A 173 -7.89 26.89 1.09
CA GLY A 173 -6.70 27.53 1.65
C GLY A 173 -5.54 27.66 0.65
N GLY A 174 -5.67 27.11 -0.58
CA GLY A 174 -4.62 27.18 -1.60
C GLY A 174 -3.44 26.24 -1.37
N TYR A 175 -3.55 25.26 -0.46
CA TYR A 175 -2.48 24.29 -0.19
C TYR A 175 -2.36 23.21 -1.26
N ILE A 176 -3.48 22.85 -1.91
CA ILE A 176 -3.55 21.94 -3.04
C ILE A 176 -4.58 22.43 -4.05
N ARG A 177 -4.50 21.99 -5.30
CA ARG A 177 -5.47 22.32 -6.34
C ARG A 177 -6.61 21.32 -6.36
N ALA A 178 -7.84 21.77 -6.68
CA ALA A 178 -8.98 20.88 -6.81
C ALA A 178 -8.73 19.76 -7.83
N SER A 179 -8.12 20.08 -8.97
CA SER A 179 -7.76 19.10 -10.01
C SER A 179 -6.84 18.00 -9.51
N GLU A 180 -5.94 18.27 -8.55
CA GLU A 180 -5.06 17.24 -8.00
C GLU A 180 -5.84 16.18 -7.22
N VAL A 181 -6.92 16.58 -6.55
CA VAL A 181 -7.81 15.63 -5.87
C VAL A 181 -8.67 14.86 -6.88
N ASP A 182 -9.29 15.56 -7.80
CA ASP A 182 -10.27 15.00 -8.74
C ASP A 182 -9.62 14.07 -9.78
N ASP A 183 -8.37 14.35 -10.19
CA ASP A 183 -7.62 13.53 -11.14
C ASP A 183 -7.03 12.26 -10.52
N LEU A 184 -6.60 12.32 -9.24
CA LEU A 184 -5.90 11.23 -8.59
C LEU A 184 -6.82 10.29 -7.82
N VAL A 185 -7.91 10.80 -7.24
CA VAL A 185 -8.77 10.07 -6.31
C VAL A 185 -10.13 9.77 -6.93
N THR A 186 -10.61 8.55 -6.76
CA THR A 186 -11.96 8.14 -7.17
C THR A 186 -12.62 7.40 -6.02
N VAL A 187 -13.88 7.72 -5.73
CA VAL A 187 -14.69 7.02 -4.71
C VAL A 187 -15.51 5.92 -5.37
N CYS A 188 -15.53 4.73 -4.78
CA CYS A 188 -16.31 3.58 -5.23
C CYS A 188 -17.03 2.93 -4.06
N ASP A 189 -18.23 2.43 -4.30
CA ASP A 189 -19.06 1.75 -3.29
C ASP A 189 -19.24 0.26 -3.58
N THR A 190 -18.85 -0.20 -4.77
CA THR A 190 -18.94 -1.61 -5.15
C THR A 190 -17.63 -2.15 -5.71
N PRO A 191 -17.35 -3.45 -5.55
CA PRO A 191 -16.16 -4.08 -6.11
C PRO A 191 -16.09 -3.97 -7.65
N GLU A 192 -17.24 -3.99 -8.32
CA GLU A 192 -17.36 -3.85 -9.77
C GLU A 192 -16.88 -2.47 -10.24
N GLN A 193 -17.28 -1.41 -9.52
CA GLN A 193 -16.80 -0.04 -9.76
C GLN A 193 -15.28 0.04 -9.60
N VAL A 194 -14.71 -0.60 -8.56
CA VAL A 194 -13.27 -0.63 -8.33
C VAL A 194 -12.55 -1.24 -9.55
N VAL A 195 -12.96 -2.43 -9.99
CA VAL A 195 -12.38 -3.10 -11.16
C VAL A 195 -12.52 -2.24 -12.42
N GLN A 196 -13.67 -1.62 -12.63
CA GLN A 196 -13.90 -0.73 -13.78
C GLN A 196 -12.95 0.47 -13.77
N GLN A 197 -12.74 1.11 -12.61
CA GLN A 197 -11.81 2.24 -12.50
C GLN A 197 -10.35 1.83 -12.75
N ILE A 198 -9.94 0.66 -12.26
CA ILE A 198 -8.60 0.13 -12.51
C ILE A 198 -8.42 -0.09 -14.02
N ARG A 199 -9.33 -0.81 -14.67
CA ARG A 199 -9.27 -1.12 -16.12
C ARG A 199 -9.25 0.12 -17.00
N ARG A 200 -9.91 1.20 -16.61
CA ARG A 200 -9.91 2.46 -17.37
C ARG A 200 -8.57 3.19 -17.35
N ARG A 201 -7.81 3.05 -16.28
CA ARG A 201 -6.57 3.82 -16.05
C ARG A 201 -5.30 2.97 -16.18
N VAL A 202 -5.41 1.66 -16.06
CA VAL A 202 -4.30 0.72 -16.18
C VAL A 202 -4.48 -0.07 -17.47
N ILE A 203 -3.56 0.13 -18.41
CA ILE A 203 -3.44 -0.67 -19.63
C ILE A 203 -2.49 -1.82 -19.29
N LEU A 204 -2.98 -3.06 -19.32
CA LEU A 204 -2.18 -4.28 -19.11
C LEU A 204 -1.43 -4.66 -20.37
#